data_43ae46fe11e71624b1a1cd7920459997
#
_entry.id   43ae46fe11e71624b1a1cd7920459997
#
_cell.length_a   1.000
_cell.length_b   1.000
_cell.length_c   1.000
_cell.angle_alpha   90.00
_cell.angle_beta   90.00
_cell.angle_gamma   90.00
#
_symmetry.space_group_name_H-M   'P 1'
#
loop_
_entity.id
_entity.type
_entity.pdbx_description
1 polymer ?
#
loop_
_entity_poly.entity_id
_entity_poly.type
_entity_poly.pdbx_seq_one_letter_code
_entity_poly.pdbx_strand_id
1 'polypeptide(L)'
;VLVRLGDRYQGLFPSMIDCTHHHMIADAPAPIPGQRGGDRSYRGSNLVHDEATLLTMYGLAEGMGKSELATAADNYLERFARHCTATESGLFPWGEHAYWDLERDRVGDSHWHRDRQRHGQAIHDHLRATPLWLWDKLAGYNPDCLQHFAAGLDNHWTSGSLSGDAPEYI
;
A
#
# COMPACT_ATOMS: atom_id res chain seq x y z
N VAL A 1 17.46 -8.54 -2.40
CA VAL A 1 16.23 -9.07 -3.02
C VAL A 1 15.23 -7.93 -3.23
N LEU A 2 14.77 -7.25 -2.17
CA LEU A 2 13.74 -6.20 -2.24
C LEU A 2 14.09 -5.09 -3.24
N VAL A 3 15.30 -4.53 -3.21
CA VAL A 3 15.72 -3.48 -4.16
C VAL A 3 15.56 -3.93 -5.61
N ARG A 4 16.01 -5.14 -5.95
CA ARG A 4 15.85 -5.68 -7.31
C ARG A 4 14.40 -5.91 -7.71
N LEU A 5 13.55 -6.25 -6.76
CA LEU A 5 12.11 -6.36 -7.01
C LEU A 5 11.49 -4.97 -7.16
N GLY A 6 11.93 -3.99 -6.37
CA GLY A 6 11.53 -2.60 -6.52
C GLY A 6 11.83 -2.06 -7.92
N ASP A 7 13.02 -2.30 -8.45
CA ASP A 7 13.39 -1.91 -9.81
C ASP A 7 12.41 -2.48 -10.87
N ARG A 8 11.96 -3.71 -10.65
CA ARG A 8 10.99 -4.38 -11.53
C ARG A 8 9.59 -3.78 -11.45
N TYR A 9 9.20 -3.28 -10.26
CA TYR A 9 7.87 -2.74 -9.99
C TYR A 9 7.88 -1.23 -9.78
N GLN A 10 8.70 -0.51 -10.54
CA GLN A 10 8.75 0.95 -10.58
C GLN A 10 9.01 1.61 -9.22
N GLY A 11 9.78 0.97 -8.36
CA GLY A 11 10.14 1.43 -7.02
C GLY A 11 9.37 0.74 -5.89
N LEU A 12 8.17 0.22 -6.15
CA LEU A 12 7.35 -0.42 -5.10
C LEU A 12 7.83 -1.84 -4.76
N PHE A 13 7.71 -2.23 -3.51
CA PHE A 13 8.09 -3.57 -3.06
C PHE A 13 6.86 -4.48 -3.00
N PRO A 14 6.98 -5.75 -3.43
CA PRO A 14 5.91 -6.72 -3.20
C PRO A 14 5.80 -7.06 -1.72
N SER A 15 4.58 -7.03 -1.18
CA SER A 15 4.30 -7.36 0.22
C SER A 15 4.55 -8.82 0.55
N MET A 16 4.49 -9.70 -0.44
CA MET A 16 4.67 -11.14 -0.27
C MET A 16 5.74 -11.67 -1.24
N ILE A 17 6.78 -12.27 -0.67
CA ILE A 17 7.93 -12.78 -1.44
C ILE A 17 8.19 -14.22 -1.08
N ASP A 18 8.37 -15.07 -2.09
CA ASP A 18 8.90 -16.42 -1.92
C ASP A 18 10.36 -16.35 -1.49
N CYS A 19 10.65 -16.85 -0.29
CA CYS A 19 11.98 -16.81 0.30
C CYS A 19 13.00 -17.70 -0.42
N THR A 20 12.54 -18.70 -1.16
CA THR A 20 13.41 -19.64 -1.88
C THR A 20 13.78 -19.12 -3.26
N HIS A 21 12.79 -18.65 -4.00
CA HIS A 21 12.97 -18.24 -5.40
C HIS A 21 13.08 -16.72 -5.58
N HIS A 22 12.83 -15.94 -4.52
CA HIS A 22 12.96 -14.49 -4.51
C HIS A 22 12.10 -13.79 -5.55
N HIS A 23 10.88 -14.25 -5.73
CA HIS A 23 9.87 -13.60 -6.57
C HIS A 23 8.62 -13.24 -5.77
N MET A 24 7.80 -12.37 -6.31
CA MET A 24 6.52 -12.01 -5.72
C MET A 24 5.59 -13.22 -5.72
N ILE A 25 4.90 -13.43 -4.60
CA ILE A 25 3.79 -14.38 -4.52
C ILE A 25 2.54 -13.67 -5.05
N ALA A 26 2.13 -14.04 -6.26
CA ALA A 26 1.01 -13.39 -6.94
C ALA A 26 -0.35 -13.96 -6.54
N ASP A 27 -0.42 -15.22 -6.16
CA ASP A 27 -1.66 -15.92 -5.82
C ASP A 27 -1.66 -16.38 -4.37
N ALA A 28 -2.84 -16.35 -3.76
CA ALA A 28 -3.01 -16.83 -2.41
C ALA A 28 -2.62 -18.33 -2.32
N PRO A 29 -1.76 -18.72 -1.39
CA PRO A 29 -1.50 -20.12 -1.13
C PRO A 29 -2.77 -20.82 -0.63
N ALA A 30 -2.77 -22.14 -0.67
CA ALA A 30 -3.87 -22.93 -0.11
C ALA A 30 -4.14 -22.52 1.34
N PRO A 31 -5.39 -22.32 1.74
CA PRO A 31 -5.72 -21.87 3.08
C PRO A 31 -5.29 -22.93 4.11
N ILE A 32 -4.71 -22.47 5.20
CA ILE A 32 -4.40 -23.33 6.34
C ILE A 32 -5.67 -23.47 7.17
N PRO A 33 -6.13 -24.70 7.48
CA PRO A 33 -7.32 -24.90 8.30
C PRO A 33 -7.23 -24.14 9.62
N GLY A 34 -8.27 -23.40 9.96
CA GLY A 34 -8.35 -22.59 11.19
C GLY A 34 -7.68 -21.23 11.14
N GLN A 35 -7.00 -20.89 10.04
CA GLN A 35 -6.49 -19.52 9.83
C GLN A 35 -7.51 -18.67 9.05
N ARG A 36 -7.64 -17.41 9.50
CA ARG A 36 -8.35 -16.39 8.72
C ARG A 36 -7.58 -16.16 7.42
N GLY A 37 -8.22 -16.37 6.29
CA GLY A 37 -7.67 -16.07 4.98
C GLY A 37 -8.26 -14.79 4.40
N GLY A 38 -7.55 -14.17 3.47
CA GLY A 38 -8.13 -13.15 2.61
C GLY A 38 -7.66 -11.71 2.82
N ASP A 39 -7.04 -11.40 3.94
CA ASP A 39 -6.60 -10.02 4.24
C ASP A 39 -5.10 -9.85 3.87
N ARG A 40 -4.75 -10.16 2.62
CA ARG A 40 -3.36 -10.14 2.15
C ARG A 40 -3.23 -9.47 0.79
N SER A 41 -2.21 -8.65 0.65
CA SER A 41 -1.89 -7.91 -0.58
C SER A 41 -1.11 -8.79 -1.57
N TYR A 42 -1.68 -9.93 -1.98
CA TYR A 42 -1.06 -10.75 -3.02
C TYR A 42 -0.89 -9.95 -4.30
N ARG A 43 0.25 -10.11 -4.96
CA ARG A 43 0.71 -9.30 -6.10
C ARG A 43 0.71 -7.78 -5.86
N GLY A 44 0.69 -7.36 -4.62
CA GLY A 44 0.54 -5.97 -4.23
C GLY A 44 1.69 -5.41 -3.41
N SER A 45 1.69 -4.11 -3.30
CA SER A 45 2.50 -3.31 -2.37
C SER A 45 1.58 -2.60 -1.39
N ASN A 46 2.00 -2.52 -0.13
CA ASN A 46 1.22 -1.91 0.94
C ASN A 46 2.11 -1.07 1.85
N LEU A 47 2.04 0.23 1.69
CA LEU A 47 2.94 1.18 2.37
C LEU A 47 2.92 1.04 3.91
N VAL A 48 1.76 0.80 4.51
CA VAL A 48 1.69 0.68 5.98
C VAL A 48 2.41 -0.60 6.47
N HIS A 49 2.33 -1.68 5.73
CA HIS A 49 3.07 -2.90 6.04
C HIS A 49 4.59 -2.75 5.76
N ASP A 50 4.94 -1.94 4.77
CA ASP A 50 6.32 -1.72 4.34
C ASP A 50 7.04 -0.63 5.16
N GLU A 51 6.33 0.14 5.99
CA GLU A 51 6.87 1.25 6.78
C GLU A 51 8.13 0.86 7.58
N ALA A 52 8.06 -0.22 8.35
CA ALA A 52 9.18 -0.69 9.14
C ALA A 52 10.38 -1.11 8.28
N THR A 53 10.12 -1.65 7.09
CA THR A 53 11.14 -2.01 6.10
C THR A 53 11.85 -0.76 5.58
N LEU A 54 11.08 0.29 5.23
CA LEU A 54 11.63 1.55 4.74
C LEU A 54 12.48 2.24 5.79
N LEU A 55 12.01 2.29 7.05
CA LEU A 55 12.81 2.82 8.17
C LEU A 55 14.12 2.02 8.37
N THR A 56 14.03 0.69 8.29
CA THR A 56 15.21 -0.17 8.38
C THR A 56 16.20 0.12 7.25
N MET A 57 15.72 0.36 6.03
CA MET A 57 16.57 0.70 4.90
C MET A 57 17.29 2.04 5.10
N TYR A 58 16.62 3.06 5.62
CA TYR A 58 17.28 4.33 5.99
C TYR A 58 18.33 4.13 7.08
N GLY A 59 18.00 3.40 8.16
CA GLY A 59 18.95 3.12 9.23
C GLY A 59 20.18 2.34 8.77
N LEU A 60 20.00 1.34 7.90
CA LEU A 60 21.12 0.58 7.32
C LEU A 60 21.95 1.44 6.33
N ALA A 61 21.31 2.32 5.58
CA ALA A 61 22.02 3.24 4.71
C ALA A 61 22.94 4.16 5.50
N GLU A 62 22.45 4.73 6.60
CA GLU A 62 23.23 5.58 7.49
C GLU A 62 24.32 4.80 8.23
N GLY A 63 23.96 3.71 8.90
CA GLY A 63 24.88 2.97 9.77
C GLY A 63 25.95 2.17 9.03
N MET A 64 25.68 1.76 7.78
CA MET A 64 26.59 0.92 6.98
C MET A 64 27.14 1.64 5.74
N GLY A 65 26.79 2.88 5.51
CA GLY A 65 27.21 3.63 4.32
C GLY A 65 26.62 3.08 3.00
N LYS A 66 25.46 2.40 3.06
CA LYS A 66 24.80 1.79 1.90
C LYS A 66 23.70 2.71 1.33
N SER A 67 24.12 3.78 0.68
CA SER A 67 23.21 4.79 0.14
C SER A 67 22.15 4.24 -0.84
N GLU A 68 22.44 3.11 -1.49
CA GLU A 68 21.49 2.44 -2.39
C GLU A 68 20.20 2.01 -1.68
N LEU A 69 20.25 1.74 -0.36
CA LEU A 69 19.06 1.39 0.41
C LEU A 69 18.17 2.61 0.64
N ALA A 70 18.76 3.76 0.99
CA ALA A 70 18.00 4.99 1.12
C ALA A 70 17.38 5.42 -0.22
N THR A 71 18.15 5.31 -1.31
CA THR A 71 17.64 5.59 -2.66
C THR A 71 16.44 4.70 -3.00
N ALA A 72 16.51 3.41 -2.70
CA ALA A 72 15.41 2.49 -2.97
C ALA A 72 14.16 2.80 -2.12
N ALA A 73 14.34 3.21 -0.86
CA ALA A 73 13.24 3.66 -0.01
C ALA A 73 12.62 4.98 -0.50
N ASP A 74 13.45 5.92 -0.95
CA ASP A 74 12.99 7.17 -1.55
C ASP A 74 12.21 6.93 -2.85
N ASN A 75 12.70 6.07 -3.74
CA ASN A 75 12.00 5.68 -4.97
C ASN A 75 10.62 5.07 -4.68
N TYR A 76 10.53 4.23 -3.64
CA TYR A 76 9.26 3.66 -3.19
C TYR A 76 8.29 4.75 -2.77
N LEU A 77 8.72 5.64 -1.88
CA LEU A 77 7.87 6.70 -1.34
C LEU A 77 7.48 7.73 -2.41
N GLU A 78 8.39 8.08 -3.28
CA GLU A 78 8.10 8.98 -4.40
C GLU A 78 7.07 8.37 -5.37
N ARG A 79 7.25 7.09 -5.75
CA ARG A 79 6.29 6.38 -6.60
C ARG A 79 4.91 6.32 -5.94
N PHE A 80 4.87 5.98 -4.65
CA PHE A 80 3.62 5.94 -3.92
C PHE A 80 2.94 7.31 -3.89
N ALA A 81 3.65 8.35 -3.47
CA ALA A 81 3.10 9.70 -3.33
C ALA A 81 2.61 10.29 -4.65
N ARG A 82 3.35 10.08 -5.74
CA ARG A 82 3.02 10.70 -7.04
C ARG A 82 1.98 9.91 -7.85
N HIS A 83 1.91 8.61 -7.65
CA HIS A 83 1.12 7.76 -8.53
C HIS A 83 0.02 6.98 -7.78
N CYS A 84 0.34 6.36 -6.65
CA CYS A 84 -0.61 5.48 -5.97
C CYS A 84 -1.67 6.25 -5.16
N THR A 85 -1.42 7.50 -4.83
CA THR A 85 -2.36 8.35 -4.08
C THR A 85 -3.45 9.01 -4.94
N ALA A 86 -3.33 8.95 -6.27
CA ALA A 86 -4.32 9.50 -7.20
C ALA A 86 -5.52 8.54 -7.36
N THR A 87 -6.20 8.24 -6.26
CA THR A 87 -7.37 7.36 -6.24
C THR A 87 -8.65 8.15 -6.43
N GLU A 88 -9.70 7.51 -6.95
CA GLU A 88 -11.01 8.13 -7.13
C GLU A 88 -11.63 8.59 -5.80
N SER A 89 -11.41 7.83 -4.73
CA SER A 89 -11.93 8.15 -3.39
C SER A 89 -11.12 9.23 -2.68
N GLY A 90 -9.89 9.50 -3.09
CA GLY A 90 -8.90 10.27 -2.32
C GLY A 90 -8.19 9.46 -1.23
N LEU A 91 -8.75 8.33 -0.80
CA LEU A 91 -8.13 7.49 0.23
C LEU A 91 -6.98 6.68 -0.35
N PHE A 92 -5.93 6.48 0.44
CA PHE A 92 -4.73 5.80 -0.03
C PHE A 92 -4.87 4.27 0.03
N PRO A 93 -4.33 3.53 -0.95
CA PRO A 93 -4.35 2.07 -0.96
C PRO A 93 -3.22 1.49 -0.09
N TRP A 94 -3.28 1.71 1.21
CA TRP A 94 -2.23 1.37 2.16
C TRP A 94 -2.69 0.65 3.42
N GLY A 95 -3.92 0.21 3.43
CA GLY A 95 -4.51 -0.40 4.60
C GLY A 95 -4.52 -1.93 4.59
N GLU A 96 -5.44 -2.49 5.34
CA GLU A 96 -5.57 -3.94 5.51
C GLU A 96 -6.12 -4.62 4.24
N HIS A 97 -7.01 -3.95 3.55
CA HIS A 97 -7.73 -4.48 2.40
C HIS A 97 -7.33 -3.82 1.08
N ALA A 98 -7.07 -2.52 1.10
CA ALA A 98 -6.64 -1.76 -0.06
C ALA A 98 -5.12 -1.79 -0.20
N TYR A 99 -4.65 -2.09 -1.40
CA TYR A 99 -3.23 -2.14 -1.73
C TYR A 99 -3.01 -1.68 -3.18
N TRP A 100 -1.77 -1.47 -3.58
CA TRP A 100 -1.43 -1.20 -4.97
C TRP A 100 -1.06 -2.50 -5.68
N ASP A 101 -1.86 -2.91 -6.70
CA ASP A 101 -1.59 -4.09 -7.52
C ASP A 101 -0.41 -3.81 -8.46
N LEU A 102 0.70 -4.50 -8.24
CA LEU A 102 1.96 -4.29 -8.95
C LEU A 102 1.96 -4.79 -10.40
N GLU A 103 1.06 -5.71 -10.74
CA GLU A 103 0.94 -6.25 -12.10
C GLU A 103 0.00 -5.40 -12.95
N ARG A 104 -1.05 -4.86 -12.34
CA ARG A 104 -2.07 -4.07 -13.03
C ARG A 104 -1.89 -2.58 -12.91
N ASP A 105 -0.96 -2.16 -12.07
CA ASP A 105 -0.65 -0.74 -11.75
C ASP A 105 -1.90 0.06 -11.36
N ARG A 106 -2.66 -0.46 -10.42
CA ARG A 106 -3.90 0.14 -9.92
C ARG A 106 -4.23 -0.29 -8.49
N VAL A 107 -5.23 0.33 -7.90
CA VAL A 107 -5.76 -0.11 -6.60
C VAL A 107 -6.27 -1.56 -6.71
N GLY A 108 -5.83 -2.38 -5.77
CA GLY A 108 -6.29 -3.73 -5.52
C GLY A 108 -7.07 -3.82 -4.21
N ASP A 109 -7.89 -4.85 -4.09
CA ASP A 109 -8.75 -5.10 -2.95
C ASP A 109 -8.69 -6.58 -2.54
N SER A 110 -8.33 -6.85 -1.29
CA SER A 110 -8.30 -8.22 -0.77
C SER A 110 -9.69 -8.83 -0.58
N HIS A 111 -10.74 -8.02 -0.48
CA HIS A 111 -12.12 -8.49 -0.41
C HIS A 111 -12.69 -8.98 -1.75
N TRP A 112 -12.08 -8.61 -2.86
CA TRP A 112 -12.49 -9.03 -4.20
C TRP A 112 -12.71 -10.55 -4.33
N HIS A 113 -11.96 -11.34 -3.57
CA HIS A 113 -12.08 -12.79 -3.60
C HIS A 113 -13.33 -13.33 -2.89
N ARG A 114 -13.95 -12.55 -2.00
CA ARG A 114 -15.11 -12.97 -1.22
C ARG A 114 -16.43 -12.62 -1.88
N ASP A 115 -16.48 -11.48 -2.54
CA ASP A 115 -17.70 -10.97 -3.13
C ASP A 115 -17.47 -10.42 -4.53
N ARG A 116 -17.60 -11.33 -5.52
CA ARG A 116 -17.48 -10.96 -6.94
C ARG A 116 -18.55 -9.98 -7.43
N GLN A 117 -19.55 -9.68 -6.62
CA GLN A 117 -20.65 -8.78 -6.96
C GLN A 117 -20.40 -7.36 -6.48
N ARG A 118 -19.46 -7.15 -5.56
CA ARG A 118 -19.02 -5.82 -5.17
C ARG A 118 -18.04 -5.28 -6.19
N HIS A 119 -18.56 -4.51 -7.12
CA HIS A 119 -17.80 -3.82 -8.17
C HIS A 119 -17.16 -2.55 -7.63
N GLY A 120 -16.39 -2.64 -6.56
CA GLY A 120 -15.72 -1.48 -5.99
C GLY A 120 -14.25 -1.75 -5.80
N GLN A 121 -13.44 -0.74 -6.02
CA GLN A 121 -12.13 -0.68 -5.40
C GLN A 121 -12.36 -0.65 -3.88
N ALA A 122 -11.49 -1.27 -3.08
CA ALA A 122 -11.49 -1.02 -1.65
C ALA A 122 -11.34 0.48 -1.45
N ILE A 123 -12.40 1.10 -0.98
CA ILE A 123 -12.48 2.57 -0.93
C ILE A 123 -11.86 3.06 0.35
N HIS A 124 -11.93 2.24 1.37
CA HIS A 124 -11.43 2.56 2.69
C HIS A 124 -10.78 1.34 3.32
N ASP A 125 -10.06 1.63 4.32
CA ASP A 125 -9.44 0.67 5.21
C ASP A 125 -9.46 1.24 6.62
N HIS A 126 -9.04 0.46 7.59
CA HIS A 126 -8.89 0.99 8.94
C HIS A 126 -7.99 2.21 8.95
N LEU A 127 -8.40 3.29 9.61
CA LEU A 127 -7.52 4.41 9.87
C LEU A 127 -6.30 3.91 10.65
N ARG A 128 -5.14 4.08 10.07
CA ARG A 128 -3.88 3.70 10.68
C ARG A 128 -3.21 4.91 11.30
N ALA A 129 -2.65 4.71 12.49
CA ALA A 129 -1.74 5.69 13.07
C ALA A 129 -0.49 5.76 12.19
N THR A 130 -0.43 6.76 11.35
CA THR A 130 0.68 6.99 10.42
C THR A 130 1.66 7.97 11.05
N PRO A 131 2.95 7.65 11.13
CA PRO A 131 3.93 8.51 11.78
C PRO A 131 4.20 9.77 10.97
N LEU A 132 4.56 10.85 11.65
CA LEU A 132 4.77 12.16 11.04
C LEU A 132 5.84 12.13 9.94
N TRP A 133 6.94 11.38 10.15
CA TRP A 133 8.00 11.28 9.14
C TRP A 133 7.49 10.79 7.78
N LEU A 134 6.51 9.88 7.80
CA LEU A 134 5.94 9.34 6.56
C LEU A 134 5.07 10.39 5.86
N TRP A 135 4.26 11.13 6.61
CA TRP A 135 3.51 12.26 6.07
C TRP A 135 4.43 13.32 5.48
N ASP A 136 5.53 13.66 6.16
CA ASP A 136 6.51 14.63 5.67
C ASP A 136 7.16 14.16 4.35
N LYS A 137 7.50 12.89 4.24
CA LYS A 137 8.03 12.31 3.00
C LYS A 137 7.01 12.38 1.86
N LEU A 138 5.78 11.96 2.10
CA LEU A 138 4.72 12.00 1.09
C LEU A 138 4.44 13.43 0.63
N ALA A 139 4.34 14.37 1.57
CA ALA A 139 4.16 15.79 1.26
C ALA A 139 5.34 16.38 0.46
N GLY A 140 6.57 15.95 0.77
CA GLY A 140 7.76 16.37 0.05
C GLY A 140 7.77 15.94 -1.42
N TYR A 141 7.23 14.77 -1.73
CA TYR A 141 7.14 14.27 -3.11
C TYR A 141 5.89 14.76 -3.83
N ASN A 142 4.76 14.88 -3.15
CA ASN A 142 3.48 15.30 -3.71
C ASN A 142 2.63 16.02 -2.64
N PRO A 143 2.74 17.35 -2.52
CA PRO A 143 1.98 18.11 -1.51
C PRO A 143 0.47 17.95 -1.66
N ASP A 144 -0.03 17.80 -2.87
CA ASP A 144 -1.46 17.71 -3.16
C ASP A 144 -2.08 16.39 -2.67
N CYS A 145 -1.28 15.34 -2.49
CA CYS A 145 -1.80 14.05 -2.05
C CYS A 145 -2.40 14.11 -0.64
N LEU A 146 -1.86 14.94 0.25
CA LEU A 146 -2.39 15.10 1.61
C LEU A 146 -3.75 15.82 1.61
N GLN A 147 -3.89 16.83 0.77
CA GLN A 147 -5.17 17.54 0.63
C GLN A 147 -6.22 16.62 0.01
N HIS A 148 -5.83 15.83 -0.98
CA HIS A 148 -6.70 14.85 -1.62
C HIS A 148 -7.15 13.79 -0.62
N PHE A 149 -6.22 13.28 0.21
CA PHE A 149 -6.55 12.33 1.28
C PHE A 149 -7.50 12.93 2.31
N ALA A 150 -7.23 14.15 2.78
CA ALA A 150 -8.10 14.82 3.75
C ALA A 150 -9.52 15.04 3.20
N ALA A 151 -9.65 15.46 1.94
CA ALA A 151 -10.93 15.62 1.28
C ALA A 151 -11.66 14.28 1.09
N GLY A 152 -10.95 13.21 0.72
CA GLY A 152 -11.48 11.87 0.61
C GLY A 152 -12.00 11.34 1.95
N LEU A 153 -11.24 11.57 3.01
CA LEU A 153 -11.63 11.18 4.36
C LEU A 153 -12.86 11.94 4.85
N ASP A 154 -12.90 13.26 4.65
CA ASP A 154 -14.05 14.09 5.01
C ASP A 154 -15.32 13.67 4.23
N ASN A 155 -15.18 13.46 2.94
CA ASN A 155 -16.30 12.99 2.10
C ASN A 155 -16.80 11.60 2.53
N HIS A 156 -15.90 10.68 2.82
CA HIS A 156 -16.27 9.35 3.28
C HIS A 156 -16.96 9.41 4.66
N TRP A 157 -16.48 10.25 5.56
CA TRP A 157 -17.05 10.43 6.89
C TRP A 157 -18.42 11.11 6.87
N THR A 158 -18.61 12.14 6.06
CA THR A 158 -19.80 12.98 6.09
C THR A 158 -20.92 12.47 5.18
N SER A 159 -20.59 11.87 4.05
CA SER A 159 -21.57 11.44 3.04
C SER A 159 -21.87 9.94 3.03
N GLY A 160 -21.29 9.20 3.97
CA GLY A 160 -21.38 7.76 4.01
C GLY A 160 -20.33 7.14 3.09
N SER A 161 -20.64 6.13 2.35
CA SER A 161 -19.71 5.44 1.50
C SER A 161 -19.75 6.00 0.07
N LEU A 162 -18.60 6.14 -0.57
CA LEU A 162 -18.49 6.42 -2.00
C LEU A 162 -19.05 5.29 -2.87
N SER A 163 -19.14 4.08 -2.34
CA SER A 163 -19.73 2.92 -3.00
C SER A 163 -21.20 2.69 -2.63
N GLY A 164 -21.78 3.49 -1.75
CA GLY A 164 -23.11 3.29 -1.20
C GLY A 164 -23.18 2.26 -0.07
N ASP A 165 -22.06 1.67 0.32
CA ASP A 165 -21.98 0.76 1.46
C ASP A 165 -21.84 1.53 2.77
N ALA A 166 -22.33 0.96 3.88
CA ALA A 166 -22.17 1.57 5.18
C ALA A 166 -20.68 1.71 5.54
N PRO A 167 -20.28 2.80 6.22
CA PRO A 167 -18.91 3.00 6.65
C PRO A 167 -18.59 2.02 7.79
N GLU A 168 -18.22 0.80 7.45
CA GLU A 168 -17.96 -0.24 8.44
C GLU A 168 -16.60 -0.11 9.13
N TYR A 169 -15.70 0.76 8.61
CA TYR A 169 -14.28 0.74 8.99
C TYR A 169 -13.62 2.12 9.04
N ILE A 170 -14.27 3.10 9.60
CA ILE A 170 -13.58 4.35 9.95
C ILE A 170 -13.25 4.36 11.44
#